data_004166bbab3012ae1fbb043c9ee548c9
#
_entry.id   004166bbab3012ae1fbb043c9ee548c9
#
_cell.length_a   1.000
_cell.length_b   1.000
_cell.length_c   1.000
_cell.angle_alpha   90.00
_cell.angle_beta   90.00
_cell.angle_gamma   90.00
#
_symmetry.space_group_name_H-M   'P 1'
#
loop_
_entity.id
_entity.type
_entity.pdbx_description
1 polymer ?
#
loop_
_entity_poly.entity_id
_entity_poly.type
_entity_poly.pdbx_seq_one_letter_code
_entity_poly.pdbx_strand_id
1 'polypeptide(L)'
;MSVRKSSAAIISVILAAAVLLGCISTAFAAGDGSISVGISFYDGGFVIPKETVEVKDGIAEEYGYTVSEKDHNGKDVDYITVFDAVVALHKAYYGDKFTAETCKNYLNNSDTMITKMFGKSATSSGFTVNDVMPTDGIYNETYHSYTGYSADAARIADGDKVVLFLYKDRSFYGDYYTQFDASEKTVTVGEKINFTVTGYSIAWYGFADKATIERNTIPMSNLDLNMIQYVDGKPVDKKVGTLNWRGMASYTVNEPGVYYFYASGSYIDEEEEEETPVIGNICTVTVKDLPADYSKVDAAVATVPADLSIYTDESVAALNAVLKEVDRDLGRQDQAKVDAYADAVNAAVAALEVKKADYSKVDAAIAAVPADLSVYTDESVAALNEALANVDRNLTVLDQDTVDAYAEAINAAVAALETKAPEGKSFYIVKNFKISLKVNADEGKMVLDIDFVRHDICGNAPDKAENINLTLTVTWLSCVLRFLQSVIGG
;
A
#
# COMPACT_ATOMS: atom_id res chain seq x y z
N MET A 1 10.69 -35.25 7.77
CA MET A 1 9.35 -35.57 7.21
C MET A 1 8.35 -34.48 7.63
N SER A 2 8.59 -33.22 7.24
CA SER A 2 7.78 -32.06 7.68
C SER A 2 7.82 -30.87 6.70
N VAL A 3 7.76 -31.10 5.38
CA VAL A 3 7.76 -30.01 4.38
C VAL A 3 6.59 -30.12 3.38
N ARG A 4 5.72 -31.12 3.51
CA ARG A 4 4.61 -31.35 2.56
C ARG A 4 3.22 -30.88 3.01
N LYS A 5 3.08 -30.25 4.20
CA LYS A 5 1.77 -29.77 4.69
C LYS A 5 1.50 -28.27 4.52
N SER A 6 2.52 -27.48 4.16
CA SER A 6 2.36 -26.03 3.98
C SER A 6 1.97 -25.60 2.56
N SER A 7 2.18 -26.45 1.56
CA SER A 7 1.87 -26.09 0.16
C SER A 7 0.38 -26.25 -0.21
N ALA A 8 -0.35 -27.12 0.49
CA ALA A 8 -1.78 -27.32 0.24
C ALA A 8 -2.66 -26.20 0.83
N ALA A 9 -2.24 -25.59 1.94
CA ALA A 9 -2.95 -24.49 2.58
C ALA A 9 -2.82 -23.17 1.79
N ILE A 10 -1.68 -22.95 1.13
CA ILE A 10 -1.42 -21.75 0.33
C ILE A 10 -2.20 -21.79 -0.99
N ILE A 11 -2.38 -22.97 -1.59
CA ILE A 11 -3.16 -23.13 -2.82
C ILE A 11 -4.65 -22.96 -2.56
N SER A 12 -5.16 -23.35 -1.39
CA SER A 12 -6.57 -23.18 -1.02
C SER A 12 -6.94 -21.70 -0.75
N VAL A 13 -6.01 -20.91 -0.22
CA VAL A 13 -6.22 -19.47 0.01
C VAL A 13 -6.19 -18.67 -1.30
N ILE A 14 -5.38 -19.09 -2.27
CA ILE A 14 -5.32 -18.43 -3.59
C ILE A 14 -6.59 -18.72 -4.41
N LEU A 15 -7.18 -19.92 -4.28
CA LEU A 15 -8.44 -20.24 -4.98
C LEU A 15 -9.65 -19.56 -4.33
N ALA A 16 -9.67 -19.39 -3.00
CA ALA A 16 -10.72 -18.65 -2.30
C ALA A 16 -10.66 -17.14 -2.58
N ALA A 17 -9.47 -16.57 -2.76
CA ALA A 17 -9.29 -15.18 -3.18
C ALA A 17 -9.74 -14.94 -4.64
N ALA A 18 -9.61 -15.93 -5.52
CA ALA A 18 -10.08 -15.84 -6.91
C ALA A 18 -11.60 -15.84 -7.02
N VAL A 19 -12.32 -16.48 -6.08
CA VAL A 19 -13.80 -16.49 -6.03
C VAL A 19 -14.37 -15.18 -5.46
N LEU A 20 -13.62 -14.49 -4.57
CA LEU A 20 -14.00 -13.17 -4.04
C LEU A 20 -13.68 -12.01 -5.01
N LEU A 21 -12.83 -12.24 -6.01
CA LEU A 21 -12.46 -11.28 -7.05
C LEU A 21 -13.28 -11.41 -8.34
N GLY A 22 -14.25 -12.32 -8.39
CA GLY A 22 -15.11 -12.55 -9.55
C GLY A 22 -16.10 -11.43 -9.91
N CYS A 23 -16.03 -10.26 -9.25
CA CYS A 23 -16.82 -9.07 -9.60
C CYS A 23 -15.96 -7.86 -9.94
N ILE A 24 -14.66 -8.04 -10.13
CA ILE A 24 -13.89 -7.02 -10.84
C ILE A 24 -13.97 -7.42 -12.31
N SER A 25 -14.82 -6.75 -13.07
CA SER A 25 -14.66 -6.69 -14.51
C SER A 25 -13.28 -6.06 -14.78
N THR A 26 -12.25 -6.90 -14.80
CA THR A 26 -11.04 -6.54 -15.50
C THR A 26 -11.49 -6.39 -16.94
N ALA A 27 -11.65 -5.17 -17.39
CA ALA A 27 -11.64 -4.87 -18.80
C ALA A 27 -10.26 -5.33 -19.29
N PHE A 28 -10.14 -6.61 -19.61
CA PHE A 28 -9.04 -7.10 -20.43
C PHE A 28 -9.23 -6.42 -21.78
N ALA A 29 -8.27 -5.63 -22.16
CA ALA A 29 -8.22 -5.11 -23.50
C ALA A 29 -8.25 -6.32 -24.43
N ALA A 30 -9.38 -6.56 -25.08
CA ALA A 30 -9.52 -7.55 -26.12
C ALA A 30 -8.56 -7.17 -27.25
N GLY A 31 -7.36 -7.75 -27.21
CA GLY A 31 -6.31 -7.51 -28.20
C GLY A 31 -6.26 -8.54 -29.31
N ASP A 32 -7.06 -9.64 -29.20
CA ASP A 32 -7.01 -10.80 -30.10
C ASP A 32 -8.37 -11.17 -30.72
N GLY A 33 -9.40 -10.31 -30.59
CA GLY A 33 -10.74 -10.56 -31.12
C GLY A 33 -11.62 -11.46 -30.24
N SER A 34 -11.21 -11.81 -28.98
CA SER A 34 -12.05 -12.52 -28.01
C SER A 34 -13.02 -11.57 -27.30
N ILE A 35 -14.14 -12.13 -26.81
CA ILE A 35 -15.14 -11.44 -25.99
C ILE A 35 -15.36 -12.20 -24.70
N SER A 36 -15.79 -11.50 -23.64
CA SER A 36 -16.14 -12.09 -22.34
C SER A 36 -17.64 -12.22 -22.22
N VAL A 37 -18.15 -13.44 -21.93
CA VAL A 37 -19.59 -13.75 -21.89
C VAL A 37 -19.94 -14.45 -20.59
N GLY A 38 -21.02 -13.98 -19.94
CA GLY A 38 -21.63 -14.69 -18.83
C GLY A 38 -22.51 -15.83 -19.34
N ILE A 39 -22.26 -17.07 -18.91
CA ILE A 39 -23.03 -18.22 -19.38
C ILE A 39 -23.46 -19.11 -18.22
N SER A 40 -24.68 -19.63 -18.29
CA SER A 40 -25.26 -20.56 -17.32
C SER A 40 -25.98 -21.70 -18.03
N PHE A 41 -26.17 -22.83 -17.32
CA PHE A 41 -26.89 -23.99 -17.86
C PHE A 41 -27.90 -24.54 -16.84
N TYR A 42 -29.16 -24.59 -17.27
CA TYR A 42 -30.31 -25.04 -16.50
C TYR A 42 -30.89 -26.38 -17.04
N ASP A 43 -31.06 -27.39 -16.15
CA ASP A 43 -31.69 -28.68 -16.45
C ASP A 43 -32.60 -29.08 -15.27
N GLY A 44 -33.68 -28.30 -15.03
CA GLY A 44 -34.58 -28.43 -13.87
C GLY A 44 -33.97 -27.90 -12.55
N GLY A 45 -32.75 -27.38 -12.60
CA GLY A 45 -31.91 -26.70 -11.65
C GLY A 45 -30.65 -26.29 -12.35
N PHE A 46 -29.87 -25.41 -11.78
CA PHE A 46 -28.64 -24.97 -12.42
C PHE A 46 -27.52 -26.00 -12.26
N VAL A 47 -27.09 -26.58 -13.36
CA VAL A 47 -25.86 -27.39 -13.44
C VAL A 47 -24.64 -26.51 -13.42
N ILE A 48 -24.71 -25.38 -14.13
CA ILE A 48 -23.74 -24.27 -14.14
C ILE A 48 -24.52 -23.01 -13.78
N PRO A 49 -24.35 -22.48 -12.58
CA PRO A 49 -25.10 -21.28 -12.15
C PRO A 49 -24.73 -20.03 -12.92
N LYS A 50 -23.45 -19.73 -13.00
CA LYS A 50 -22.91 -18.59 -13.75
C LYS A 50 -21.41 -18.78 -13.91
N GLU A 51 -20.97 -18.82 -15.14
CA GLU A 51 -19.54 -18.79 -15.47
C GLU A 51 -19.28 -17.61 -16.41
N THR A 52 -18.11 -17.00 -16.29
CA THR A 52 -17.64 -16.02 -17.25
C THR A 52 -16.58 -16.69 -18.10
N VAL A 53 -16.80 -16.75 -19.39
CA VAL A 53 -15.90 -17.42 -20.33
C VAL A 53 -15.38 -16.43 -21.35
N GLU A 54 -14.09 -16.56 -21.69
CA GLU A 54 -13.49 -15.89 -22.82
C GLU A 54 -13.80 -16.69 -24.08
N VAL A 55 -14.48 -16.06 -25.02
CA VAL A 55 -14.94 -16.68 -26.26
C VAL A 55 -14.17 -16.09 -27.42
N LYS A 56 -13.43 -16.93 -28.12
CA LYS A 56 -12.66 -16.57 -29.31
C LYS A 56 -13.47 -16.91 -30.54
N ASP A 57 -13.39 -16.06 -31.54
CA ASP A 57 -13.96 -16.33 -32.86
C ASP A 57 -13.42 -17.64 -33.46
N GLY A 58 -14.29 -18.48 -33.98
CA GLY A 58 -13.95 -19.77 -34.60
C GLY A 58 -13.48 -20.86 -33.62
N ILE A 59 -13.71 -20.72 -32.31
CA ILE A 59 -13.34 -21.77 -31.33
C ILE A 59 -14.08 -23.09 -31.63
N ALA A 60 -15.30 -23.05 -32.12
CA ALA A 60 -16.05 -24.27 -32.44
C ALA A 60 -15.35 -25.08 -33.55
N GLU A 61 -14.88 -24.45 -34.59
CA GLU A 61 -14.14 -25.08 -35.69
C GLU A 61 -12.78 -25.60 -35.22
N GLU A 62 -12.08 -24.88 -34.32
CA GLU A 62 -10.82 -25.36 -33.73
C GLU A 62 -10.97 -26.71 -33.03
N TYR A 63 -12.17 -26.97 -32.45
CA TYR A 63 -12.54 -28.26 -31.81
C TYR A 63 -13.16 -29.25 -32.78
N GLY A 64 -13.23 -28.95 -34.08
CA GLY A 64 -13.73 -29.85 -35.12
C GLY A 64 -15.26 -30.01 -35.15
N TYR A 65 -15.98 -28.98 -34.68
CA TYR A 65 -17.42 -28.89 -34.89
C TYR A 65 -17.73 -28.31 -36.25
N THR A 66 -18.82 -28.79 -36.85
CA THR A 66 -19.41 -28.17 -38.04
C THR A 66 -20.34 -27.07 -37.59
N VAL A 67 -20.17 -25.87 -38.09
CA VAL A 67 -20.98 -24.69 -37.81
C VAL A 67 -21.57 -24.14 -39.11
N SER A 68 -22.63 -23.37 -39.02
CA SER A 68 -23.25 -22.72 -40.16
C SER A 68 -22.40 -21.60 -40.72
N GLU A 69 -22.04 -21.65 -41.99
CA GLU A 69 -21.40 -20.54 -42.71
C GLU A 69 -22.37 -19.38 -42.98
N LYS A 70 -23.68 -19.70 -42.99
CA LYS A 70 -24.75 -18.74 -43.23
C LYS A 70 -25.91 -18.97 -42.29
N ASP A 71 -26.54 -17.87 -41.89
CA ASP A 71 -27.79 -17.95 -41.12
C ASP A 71 -28.95 -18.44 -42.04
N HIS A 72 -30.13 -18.65 -41.44
CA HIS A 72 -31.30 -19.11 -42.16
C HIS A 72 -31.84 -18.11 -43.23
N ASN A 73 -31.34 -16.86 -43.20
CA ASN A 73 -31.63 -15.84 -44.21
C ASN A 73 -30.55 -15.77 -45.31
N GLY A 74 -29.52 -16.63 -45.24
CA GLY A 74 -28.42 -16.68 -46.19
C GLY A 74 -27.36 -15.61 -46.02
N LYS A 75 -27.34 -14.90 -44.86
CA LYS A 75 -26.26 -13.97 -44.48
C LYS A 75 -25.11 -14.74 -43.91
N ASP A 76 -23.90 -14.27 -44.17
CA ASP A 76 -22.67 -14.87 -43.67
C ASP A 76 -22.64 -14.77 -42.13
N VAL A 77 -22.18 -15.85 -41.48
CA VAL A 77 -21.89 -15.91 -40.05
C VAL A 77 -20.40 -15.73 -39.87
N ASP A 78 -19.98 -14.46 -39.76
CA ASP A 78 -18.60 -14.01 -39.62
C ASP A 78 -18.38 -13.32 -38.25
N TYR A 79 -18.99 -13.84 -37.21
CA TYR A 79 -19.02 -13.31 -35.88
C TYR A 79 -19.10 -14.41 -34.83
N ILE A 80 -18.71 -14.08 -33.58
CA ILE A 80 -18.79 -15.02 -32.46
C ILE A 80 -20.24 -15.36 -32.13
N THR A 81 -20.50 -16.66 -31.96
CA THR A 81 -21.84 -17.22 -31.79
C THR A 81 -22.08 -17.78 -30.39
N VAL A 82 -23.36 -18.05 -30.08
CA VAL A 82 -23.70 -18.76 -28.82
C VAL A 82 -23.03 -20.14 -28.78
N PHE A 83 -22.86 -20.83 -29.91
CA PHE A 83 -22.21 -22.14 -29.91
C PHE A 83 -20.73 -22.05 -29.58
N ASP A 84 -20.03 -21.00 -30.00
CA ASP A 84 -18.65 -20.71 -29.57
C ASP A 84 -18.58 -20.56 -28.05
N ALA A 85 -19.53 -19.84 -27.43
CA ALA A 85 -19.62 -19.72 -25.98
C ALA A 85 -19.90 -21.07 -25.29
N VAL A 86 -20.71 -21.93 -25.91
CA VAL A 86 -20.94 -23.28 -25.38
C VAL A 86 -19.69 -24.13 -25.43
N VAL A 87 -18.88 -24.04 -26.50
CA VAL A 87 -17.60 -24.73 -26.59
C VAL A 87 -16.62 -24.19 -25.55
N ALA A 88 -16.52 -22.87 -25.42
CA ALA A 88 -15.67 -22.23 -24.40
C ALA A 88 -16.06 -22.64 -22.96
N LEU A 89 -17.37 -22.72 -22.67
CA LEU A 89 -17.87 -23.21 -21.37
C LEU A 89 -17.45 -24.66 -21.10
N HIS A 90 -17.59 -25.55 -22.09
CA HIS A 90 -17.18 -26.95 -21.93
C HIS A 90 -15.66 -27.08 -21.74
N LYS A 91 -14.87 -26.27 -22.45
CA LYS A 91 -13.42 -26.20 -22.26
C LYS A 91 -13.07 -25.74 -20.84
N ALA A 92 -13.73 -24.68 -20.33
CA ALA A 92 -13.51 -24.19 -18.96
C ALA A 92 -13.89 -25.25 -17.92
N TYR A 93 -15.02 -25.95 -18.11
CA TYR A 93 -15.53 -26.93 -17.16
C TYR A 93 -14.71 -28.22 -17.10
N TYR A 94 -14.29 -28.75 -18.26
CA TYR A 94 -13.58 -30.03 -18.36
C TYR A 94 -12.05 -29.90 -18.38
N GLY A 95 -11.52 -28.69 -18.62
CA GLY A 95 -10.10 -28.44 -18.69
C GLY A 95 -9.38 -29.30 -19.72
N ASP A 96 -8.28 -29.93 -19.33
CA ASP A 96 -7.45 -30.77 -20.18
C ASP A 96 -8.15 -32.03 -20.76
N LYS A 97 -9.35 -32.37 -20.25
CA LYS A 97 -10.15 -33.47 -20.77
C LYS A 97 -10.95 -33.10 -22.02
N PHE A 98 -11.10 -31.81 -22.30
CA PHE A 98 -11.84 -31.32 -23.47
C PHE A 98 -10.84 -30.94 -24.56
N THR A 99 -10.55 -31.88 -25.44
CA THR A 99 -9.64 -31.73 -26.60
C THR A 99 -10.41 -31.93 -27.90
N ALA A 100 -9.83 -31.60 -29.05
CA ALA A 100 -10.45 -31.84 -30.34
C ALA A 100 -10.82 -33.32 -30.58
N GLU A 101 -10.09 -34.28 -29.97
CA GLU A 101 -10.36 -35.72 -30.09
C GLU A 101 -11.48 -36.18 -29.12
N THR A 102 -11.64 -35.51 -27.96
CA THR A 102 -12.52 -35.96 -26.89
C THR A 102 -13.76 -35.13 -26.71
N CYS A 103 -13.83 -33.92 -27.26
CA CYS A 103 -14.90 -32.94 -27.06
C CYS A 103 -16.30 -33.51 -27.34
N LYS A 104 -16.43 -34.34 -28.39
CA LYS A 104 -17.71 -34.97 -28.77
C LYS A 104 -18.26 -35.96 -27.74
N ASN A 105 -17.47 -36.37 -26.76
CA ASN A 105 -17.96 -37.14 -25.62
C ASN A 105 -18.84 -36.28 -24.68
N TYR A 106 -18.57 -34.98 -24.61
CA TYR A 106 -19.19 -34.04 -23.67
C TYR A 106 -20.17 -33.09 -24.34
N LEU A 107 -19.83 -32.58 -25.52
CA LEU A 107 -20.63 -31.67 -26.33
C LEU A 107 -20.72 -32.24 -27.76
N ASN A 108 -21.91 -32.23 -28.36
CA ASN A 108 -22.05 -32.59 -29.77
C ASN A 108 -23.17 -31.78 -30.41
N ASN A 109 -23.05 -31.53 -31.69
CA ASN A 109 -24.09 -30.94 -32.53
C ASN A 109 -24.38 -31.85 -33.74
N SER A 110 -25.52 -31.67 -34.34
CA SER A 110 -25.91 -32.26 -35.61
C SER A 110 -26.66 -31.18 -36.38
N ASP A 111 -26.16 -30.82 -37.53
CA ASP A 111 -26.61 -29.63 -38.26
C ASP A 111 -26.57 -28.39 -37.33
N THR A 112 -27.64 -27.67 -37.22
CA THR A 112 -27.78 -26.46 -36.41
C THR A 112 -28.18 -26.72 -34.95
N MET A 113 -28.37 -28.00 -34.55
CA MET A 113 -28.93 -28.37 -33.23
C MET A 113 -27.83 -28.92 -32.31
N ILE A 114 -27.81 -28.48 -31.05
CA ILE A 114 -27.02 -29.10 -30.00
C ILE A 114 -27.73 -30.43 -29.61
N THR A 115 -27.01 -31.54 -29.73
CA THR A 115 -27.53 -32.87 -29.45
C THR A 115 -27.04 -33.46 -28.13
N LYS A 116 -25.92 -32.92 -27.60
CA LYS A 116 -25.35 -33.32 -26.33
C LYS A 116 -24.71 -32.12 -25.63
N MET A 117 -24.91 -31.96 -24.33
CA MET A 117 -24.26 -31.02 -23.45
C MET A 117 -23.85 -31.72 -22.15
N PHE A 118 -22.68 -31.45 -21.61
CA PHE A 118 -22.15 -32.05 -20.38
C PHE A 118 -22.27 -33.57 -20.33
N GLY A 119 -22.09 -34.21 -21.49
CA GLY A 119 -22.19 -35.66 -21.63
C GLY A 119 -23.62 -36.24 -21.66
N LYS A 120 -24.65 -35.42 -21.55
CA LYS A 120 -26.08 -35.82 -21.57
C LYS A 120 -26.74 -35.46 -22.89
N SER A 121 -27.82 -36.16 -23.26
CA SER A 121 -28.69 -35.79 -24.40
C SER A 121 -29.24 -34.37 -24.20
N ALA A 122 -29.16 -33.55 -25.24
CA ALA A 122 -29.60 -32.15 -25.25
C ALA A 122 -30.46 -31.81 -26.48
N THR A 123 -31.18 -32.79 -27.04
CA THR A 123 -32.01 -32.62 -28.25
C THR A 123 -33.24 -31.71 -28.05
N SER A 124 -33.53 -31.32 -26.82
CA SER A 124 -34.54 -30.32 -26.46
C SER A 124 -33.93 -29.12 -25.79
N SER A 125 -32.80 -28.65 -26.31
CA SER A 125 -32.13 -27.47 -25.78
C SER A 125 -32.66 -26.17 -26.38
N GLY A 126 -32.65 -25.13 -25.54
CA GLY A 126 -32.88 -23.74 -25.94
C GLY A 126 -31.88 -22.82 -25.27
N PHE A 127 -31.91 -21.57 -25.65
CA PHE A 127 -31.08 -20.56 -25.03
C PHE A 127 -31.70 -19.18 -25.16
N THR A 128 -31.30 -18.29 -24.25
CA THR A 128 -31.54 -16.84 -24.34
C THR A 128 -30.21 -16.09 -24.36
N VAL A 129 -30.24 -14.94 -25.02
CA VAL A 129 -29.16 -13.92 -24.93
C VAL A 129 -29.81 -12.68 -24.33
N ASN A 130 -29.29 -12.23 -23.17
CA ASN A 130 -29.87 -11.10 -22.42
C ASN A 130 -31.38 -11.26 -22.12
N ASP A 131 -31.76 -12.48 -21.72
CA ASP A 131 -33.11 -12.86 -21.33
C ASP A 131 -34.16 -12.90 -22.49
N VAL A 132 -33.69 -12.85 -23.73
CA VAL A 132 -34.54 -12.94 -24.93
C VAL A 132 -34.02 -14.05 -25.85
N MET A 133 -34.86 -14.82 -26.47
CA MET A 133 -34.43 -15.76 -27.52
C MET A 133 -34.10 -14.98 -28.79
N PRO A 134 -32.89 -15.14 -29.33
CA PRO A 134 -32.47 -14.40 -30.53
C PRO A 134 -33.37 -14.75 -31.75
N THR A 135 -33.84 -13.73 -32.44
CA THR A 135 -34.68 -13.85 -33.63
C THR A 135 -34.26 -12.83 -34.69
N ASP A 136 -34.56 -13.14 -35.94
CA ASP A 136 -34.40 -12.21 -37.06
C ASP A 136 -35.57 -11.19 -37.18
N GLY A 137 -36.61 -11.35 -36.36
CA GLY A 137 -37.83 -10.57 -36.39
C GLY A 137 -38.75 -10.86 -37.58
N ILE A 138 -38.50 -11.95 -38.34
CA ILE A 138 -39.35 -12.38 -39.44
C ILE A 138 -40.45 -13.31 -38.91
N TYR A 139 -41.70 -12.90 -39.04
CA TYR A 139 -42.83 -13.73 -38.62
C TYR A 139 -43.13 -14.81 -39.65
N ASN A 140 -43.23 -16.04 -39.18
CA ASN A 140 -43.60 -17.20 -40.02
C ASN A 140 -45.09 -17.47 -39.89
N GLU A 141 -45.85 -17.19 -40.93
CA GLU A 141 -47.30 -17.38 -40.97
C GLU A 141 -47.73 -18.83 -40.83
N THR A 142 -46.88 -19.79 -41.22
CA THR A 142 -47.21 -21.23 -41.16
C THR A 142 -47.14 -21.75 -39.73
N TYR A 143 -46.19 -21.28 -38.96
CA TYR A 143 -45.95 -21.69 -37.57
C TYR A 143 -46.52 -20.69 -36.55
N HIS A 144 -47.10 -19.57 -37.01
CA HIS A 144 -47.62 -18.48 -36.19
C HIS A 144 -46.59 -17.96 -35.14
N SER A 145 -45.30 -17.95 -35.51
CA SER A 145 -44.20 -17.53 -34.61
C SER A 145 -43.09 -16.84 -35.38
N TYR A 146 -42.23 -16.15 -34.69
CA TYR A 146 -40.99 -15.63 -35.26
C TYR A 146 -39.95 -16.75 -35.41
N THR A 147 -39.09 -16.64 -36.41
CA THR A 147 -37.97 -17.57 -36.61
C THR A 147 -36.83 -17.23 -35.65
N GLY A 148 -36.45 -18.22 -34.86
CA GLY A 148 -35.27 -18.11 -33.99
C GLY A 148 -33.99 -18.48 -34.67
N TYR A 149 -32.86 -17.90 -34.19
CA TYR A 149 -31.54 -18.33 -34.62
C TYR A 149 -31.12 -19.62 -33.93
N SER A 150 -30.44 -20.50 -34.67
CA SER A 150 -29.68 -21.60 -34.07
C SER A 150 -28.49 -21.11 -33.25
N ALA A 151 -27.97 -21.94 -32.36
CA ALA A 151 -26.86 -21.56 -31.49
C ALA A 151 -25.59 -21.18 -32.28
N ASP A 152 -25.35 -21.80 -33.42
CA ASP A 152 -24.25 -21.58 -34.32
C ASP A 152 -24.43 -20.39 -35.30
N ALA A 153 -25.60 -19.73 -35.24
CA ALA A 153 -25.91 -18.53 -36.00
C ALA A 153 -26.37 -17.35 -35.11
N ALA A 154 -26.64 -17.59 -33.83
CA ALA A 154 -27.01 -16.55 -32.88
C ALA A 154 -25.80 -15.77 -32.44
N ARG A 155 -25.73 -14.49 -32.83
CA ARG A 155 -24.63 -13.56 -32.49
C ARG A 155 -24.63 -13.22 -31.01
N ILE A 156 -23.41 -13.14 -30.44
CA ILE A 156 -23.14 -12.60 -29.10
C ILE A 156 -22.07 -11.52 -29.14
N ALA A 157 -22.06 -10.68 -28.12
CA ALA A 157 -21.13 -9.56 -27.96
C ALA A 157 -20.50 -9.60 -26.56
N ASP A 158 -19.48 -8.78 -26.37
CA ASP A 158 -18.79 -8.61 -25.09
C ASP A 158 -19.77 -8.16 -24.00
N GLY A 159 -19.76 -8.86 -22.85
CA GLY A 159 -20.65 -8.60 -21.72
C GLY A 159 -22.03 -9.26 -21.83
N ASP A 160 -22.36 -9.97 -22.90
CA ASP A 160 -23.63 -10.65 -23.02
C ASP A 160 -23.81 -11.76 -21.99
N LYS A 161 -25.07 -12.01 -21.67
CA LYS A 161 -25.51 -13.09 -20.77
C LYS A 161 -26.26 -14.18 -21.57
N VAL A 162 -25.72 -15.38 -21.58
CA VAL A 162 -26.33 -16.54 -22.22
C VAL A 162 -26.88 -17.49 -21.15
N VAL A 163 -28.16 -17.86 -21.25
CA VAL A 163 -28.76 -18.90 -20.44
C VAL A 163 -29.11 -20.09 -21.35
N LEU A 164 -28.35 -21.17 -21.18
CA LEU A 164 -28.66 -22.44 -21.84
C LEU A 164 -29.65 -23.26 -20.99
N PHE A 165 -30.56 -23.94 -21.59
CA PHE A 165 -31.52 -24.76 -20.87
C PHE A 165 -32.01 -25.98 -21.67
N LEU A 166 -32.57 -26.98 -20.94
CA LEU A 166 -33.31 -28.10 -21.54
C LEU A 166 -34.77 -27.93 -21.22
N TYR A 167 -35.60 -27.94 -22.26
CA TYR A 167 -37.04 -27.97 -22.09
C TYR A 167 -37.47 -29.25 -21.38
N LYS A 168 -38.37 -29.12 -20.43
CA LYS A 168 -39.06 -30.25 -19.79
C LYS A 168 -40.30 -30.66 -20.57
N ASP A 169 -41.06 -29.70 -21.07
CA ASP A 169 -42.06 -29.97 -22.09
C ASP A 169 -41.42 -30.14 -23.45
N ARG A 170 -41.26 -31.39 -23.87
CA ARG A 170 -40.66 -31.75 -25.16
C ARG A 170 -41.68 -31.82 -26.29
N SER A 171 -42.95 -31.71 -25.99
CA SER A 171 -44.02 -31.82 -26.97
C SER A 171 -44.35 -30.50 -27.62
N PHE A 172 -44.42 -29.45 -26.80
CA PHE A 172 -44.82 -28.12 -27.26
C PHE A 172 -43.81 -27.01 -26.92
N TYR A 173 -42.75 -27.37 -26.18
CA TYR A 173 -41.76 -26.39 -25.71
C TYR A 173 -42.40 -25.23 -24.94
N GLY A 174 -43.42 -25.58 -24.14
CA GLY A 174 -44.31 -24.63 -23.47
C GLY A 174 -43.77 -24.08 -22.14
N ASP A 175 -42.60 -24.53 -21.70
CA ASP A 175 -41.99 -24.11 -20.45
C ASP A 175 -42.02 -22.57 -20.30
N TYR A 176 -42.30 -22.09 -19.07
CA TYR A 176 -42.19 -20.66 -18.76
C TYR A 176 -40.77 -20.26 -18.46
N TYR A 177 -40.30 -19.18 -19.06
CA TYR A 177 -38.99 -18.56 -18.71
C TYR A 177 -39.20 -17.57 -17.59
N THR A 178 -38.46 -17.73 -16.48
CA THR A 178 -38.58 -16.89 -15.29
C THR A 178 -37.61 -15.72 -15.32
N GLN A 179 -38.02 -14.58 -14.75
CA GLN A 179 -37.22 -13.38 -14.63
C GLN A 179 -37.39 -12.80 -13.24
N PHE A 180 -36.27 -12.31 -12.64
CA PHE A 180 -36.30 -11.56 -11.40
C PHE A 180 -36.51 -10.08 -11.69
N ASP A 181 -37.02 -9.34 -10.68
CA ASP A 181 -37.14 -7.88 -10.69
C ASP A 181 -35.77 -7.18 -10.88
N ALA A 182 -34.67 -7.86 -10.55
CA ALA A 182 -33.30 -7.45 -10.84
C ALA A 182 -32.42 -8.70 -11.04
N SER A 183 -31.53 -8.66 -12.02
CA SER A 183 -30.54 -9.73 -12.26
C SER A 183 -29.40 -9.70 -11.24
N GLU A 184 -29.18 -8.57 -10.58
CA GLU A 184 -28.16 -8.38 -9.56
C GLU A 184 -28.68 -7.55 -8.40
N LYS A 185 -28.33 -7.92 -7.17
CA LYS A 185 -28.66 -7.18 -5.95
C LYS A 185 -27.41 -7.10 -5.06
N THR A 186 -27.29 -6.02 -4.32
CA THR A 186 -26.25 -5.85 -3.29
C THR A 186 -26.93 -5.52 -1.98
N VAL A 187 -26.62 -6.26 -0.93
CA VAL A 187 -27.14 -6.06 0.43
C VAL A 187 -26.01 -6.24 1.44
N THR A 188 -26.25 -5.87 2.69
CA THR A 188 -25.35 -6.14 3.82
C THR A 188 -25.77 -7.41 4.54
N VAL A 189 -24.82 -8.08 5.19
CA VAL A 189 -25.09 -9.25 6.06
C VAL A 189 -26.25 -8.98 7.02
N GLY A 190 -27.22 -9.93 7.05
CA GLY A 190 -28.41 -9.82 7.91
C GLY A 190 -29.53 -8.96 7.33
N GLU A 191 -29.34 -8.30 6.20
CA GLU A 191 -30.38 -7.56 5.51
C GLU A 191 -31.37 -8.51 4.82
N LYS A 192 -32.64 -8.09 4.80
CA LYS A 192 -33.70 -8.84 4.13
C LYS A 192 -33.67 -8.57 2.64
N ILE A 193 -33.46 -9.62 1.84
CA ILE A 193 -33.49 -9.58 0.39
C ILE A 193 -34.91 -9.88 -0.05
N ASN A 194 -35.50 -8.98 -0.84
CA ASN A 194 -36.83 -9.22 -1.43
C ASN A 194 -36.66 -9.56 -2.90
N PHE A 195 -37.39 -10.54 -3.36
CA PHE A 195 -37.43 -11.02 -4.73
C PHE A 195 -38.85 -10.92 -5.27
N THR A 196 -38.98 -10.50 -6.53
CA THR A 196 -40.20 -10.63 -7.32
C THR A 196 -39.82 -11.40 -8.59
N VAL A 197 -40.50 -12.47 -8.85
CA VAL A 197 -40.29 -13.34 -10.01
C VAL A 197 -41.52 -13.30 -10.90
N THR A 198 -41.31 -12.97 -12.15
CA THR A 198 -42.30 -13.04 -13.23
C THR A 198 -41.80 -14.04 -14.26
N GLY A 199 -42.69 -14.45 -15.17
CA GLY A 199 -42.30 -15.33 -16.26
C GLY A 199 -43.23 -15.17 -17.45
N TYR A 200 -42.80 -15.70 -18.58
CA TYR A 200 -43.58 -15.72 -19.81
C TYR A 200 -43.49 -17.09 -20.46
N SER A 201 -44.52 -17.49 -21.17
CA SER A 201 -44.54 -18.73 -21.95
C SER A 201 -43.58 -18.61 -23.14
N ILE A 202 -42.59 -19.50 -23.23
CA ILE A 202 -41.67 -19.55 -24.36
C ILE A 202 -42.38 -19.90 -25.66
N ALA A 203 -43.34 -20.81 -25.63
CA ALA A 203 -44.05 -21.22 -26.82
C ALA A 203 -44.76 -20.04 -27.52
N TRP A 204 -45.28 -19.10 -26.74
CA TRP A 204 -46.03 -17.96 -27.29
C TRP A 204 -45.19 -16.70 -27.48
N TYR A 205 -44.22 -16.44 -26.62
CA TYR A 205 -43.52 -15.16 -26.56
C TYR A 205 -42.01 -15.28 -26.66
N GLY A 206 -41.44 -16.49 -26.74
CA GLY A 206 -39.99 -16.70 -26.69
C GLY A 206 -39.19 -15.89 -27.74
N PHE A 207 -39.77 -15.70 -28.91
CA PHE A 207 -39.17 -14.92 -30.00
C PHE A 207 -39.84 -13.57 -30.21
N ALA A 208 -40.65 -13.08 -29.27
CA ALA A 208 -41.25 -11.76 -29.34
C ALA A 208 -40.24 -10.66 -28.97
N ASP A 209 -40.52 -9.42 -29.37
CA ASP A 209 -39.76 -8.28 -28.91
C ASP A 209 -39.91 -8.07 -27.39
N LYS A 210 -38.93 -7.42 -26.80
CA LYS A 210 -38.87 -7.21 -25.34
C LYS A 210 -40.13 -6.53 -24.78
N ALA A 211 -40.69 -5.54 -25.47
CA ALA A 211 -41.89 -4.85 -25.01
C ALA A 211 -43.13 -5.78 -25.03
N THR A 212 -43.20 -6.68 -25.96
CA THR A 212 -44.25 -7.70 -26.02
C THR A 212 -44.07 -8.76 -24.93
N ILE A 213 -42.84 -9.20 -24.66
CA ILE A 213 -42.52 -10.09 -23.53
C ILE A 213 -42.93 -9.40 -22.21
N GLU A 214 -42.50 -8.17 -21.96
CA GLU A 214 -42.81 -7.43 -20.72
C GLU A 214 -44.32 -7.28 -20.48
N ARG A 215 -45.13 -7.08 -21.54
CA ARG A 215 -46.60 -6.99 -21.41
C ARG A 215 -47.27 -8.32 -21.11
N ASN A 216 -46.66 -9.44 -21.42
CA ASN A 216 -47.19 -10.78 -21.28
C ASN A 216 -46.52 -11.60 -20.18
N THR A 217 -45.68 -10.97 -19.35
CA THR A 217 -45.15 -11.61 -18.15
C THR A 217 -46.21 -11.65 -17.07
N ILE A 218 -46.29 -12.77 -16.37
CA ILE A 218 -47.16 -12.98 -15.24
C ILE A 218 -46.39 -13.26 -13.97
N PRO A 219 -46.94 -13.00 -12.77
CA PRO A 219 -46.33 -13.41 -11.51
C PRO A 219 -46.17 -14.93 -11.43
N MET A 220 -44.98 -15.41 -11.09
CA MET A 220 -44.72 -16.85 -10.93
C MET A 220 -45.03 -17.28 -9.50
N SER A 221 -46.24 -17.84 -9.30
CA SER A 221 -46.67 -18.32 -7.99
C SER A 221 -46.22 -19.75 -7.71
N ASN A 222 -46.14 -20.11 -6.42
CA ASN A 222 -45.90 -21.47 -5.89
C ASN A 222 -44.59 -22.13 -6.31
N LEU A 223 -43.69 -21.41 -6.99
CA LEU A 223 -42.35 -21.90 -7.33
C LEU A 223 -41.44 -21.92 -6.11
N ASP A 224 -40.50 -22.85 -6.10
CA ASP A 224 -39.45 -22.91 -5.12
C ASP A 224 -38.41 -21.82 -5.39
N LEU A 225 -38.11 -21.00 -4.39
CA LEU A 225 -36.95 -20.13 -4.41
C LEU A 225 -35.73 -20.90 -3.89
N ASN A 226 -34.73 -21.06 -4.73
CA ASN A 226 -33.50 -21.76 -4.42
C ASN A 226 -32.32 -20.76 -4.34
N MET A 227 -31.32 -21.15 -3.57
CA MET A 227 -30.04 -20.42 -3.42
C MET A 227 -28.89 -21.38 -3.67
N ILE A 228 -27.99 -20.99 -4.53
CA ILE A 228 -26.71 -21.68 -4.76
C ILE A 228 -25.60 -20.87 -4.11
N GLN A 229 -24.79 -21.55 -3.32
CA GLN A 229 -23.55 -21.03 -2.73
C GLN A 229 -22.40 -21.96 -3.12
N TYR A 230 -21.24 -21.42 -3.42
CA TYR A 230 -20.04 -22.21 -3.60
C TYR A 230 -19.37 -22.50 -2.27
N VAL A 231 -19.26 -23.78 -1.92
CA VAL A 231 -18.54 -24.26 -0.73
C VAL A 231 -17.38 -25.13 -1.22
N ASP A 232 -16.16 -24.76 -0.85
CA ASP A 232 -14.93 -25.43 -1.33
C ASP A 232 -14.87 -25.57 -2.87
N GLY A 233 -15.32 -24.52 -3.58
CA GLY A 233 -15.35 -24.48 -5.05
C GLY A 233 -16.42 -25.36 -5.71
N LYS A 234 -17.38 -25.88 -4.93
CA LYS A 234 -18.51 -26.68 -5.46
C LYS A 234 -19.84 -25.96 -5.21
N PRO A 235 -20.73 -25.93 -6.19
CA PRO A 235 -22.06 -25.39 -5.99
C PRO A 235 -22.86 -26.28 -5.02
N VAL A 236 -23.44 -25.65 -4.00
CA VAL A 236 -24.37 -26.26 -3.06
C VAL A 236 -25.72 -25.58 -3.26
N ASP A 237 -26.70 -26.33 -3.73
CA ASP A 237 -28.05 -25.86 -4.00
C ASP A 237 -28.95 -26.13 -2.81
N LYS A 238 -29.79 -25.16 -2.46
CA LYS A 238 -30.71 -25.25 -1.32
C LYS A 238 -31.98 -24.47 -1.58
N LYS A 239 -33.14 -25.12 -1.40
CA LYS A 239 -34.43 -24.42 -1.29
C LYS A 239 -34.45 -23.53 -0.05
N VAL A 240 -34.75 -22.25 -0.24
CA VAL A 240 -34.76 -21.22 0.83
C VAL A 240 -36.13 -20.57 1.04
N GLY A 241 -37.09 -20.86 0.16
CA GLY A 241 -38.46 -20.34 0.26
C GLY A 241 -39.37 -20.85 -0.82
N THR A 242 -40.58 -20.30 -0.85
CA THR A 242 -41.55 -20.52 -1.91
C THR A 242 -42.19 -19.19 -2.28
N LEU A 243 -42.38 -18.94 -3.56
CA LEU A 243 -42.99 -17.70 -4.05
C LEU A 243 -44.49 -17.70 -3.70
N ASN A 244 -44.98 -16.56 -3.25
CA ASN A 244 -46.40 -16.36 -3.00
C ASN A 244 -47.17 -16.11 -4.31
N TRP A 245 -48.50 -15.92 -4.23
CA TRP A 245 -49.38 -15.70 -5.37
C TRP A 245 -49.03 -14.44 -6.22
N ARG A 246 -48.19 -13.56 -5.70
CA ARG A 246 -47.66 -12.38 -6.44
C ARG A 246 -46.27 -12.63 -7.01
N GLY A 247 -45.77 -13.85 -6.97
CA GLY A 247 -44.39 -14.16 -7.36
C GLY A 247 -43.33 -13.62 -6.41
N MET A 248 -43.66 -13.36 -5.14
CA MET A 248 -42.76 -12.71 -4.21
C MET A 248 -42.27 -13.66 -3.12
N ALA A 249 -41.00 -13.55 -2.79
CA ALA A 249 -40.40 -14.16 -1.61
C ALA A 249 -39.34 -13.26 -1.01
N SER A 250 -38.85 -13.60 0.17
CA SER A 250 -37.72 -12.91 0.80
C SER A 250 -36.86 -13.90 1.55
N TYR A 251 -35.57 -13.58 1.60
CA TYR A 251 -34.57 -14.36 2.34
C TYR A 251 -33.56 -13.45 3.01
N THR A 252 -32.86 -13.94 4.04
CA THR A 252 -31.79 -13.22 4.71
C THR A 252 -30.56 -14.11 4.70
N VAL A 253 -29.44 -13.53 4.27
CA VAL A 253 -28.14 -14.20 4.27
C VAL A 253 -27.29 -13.60 5.42
N ASN A 254 -26.71 -14.48 6.25
CA ASN A 254 -25.98 -14.10 7.44
C ASN A 254 -24.44 -14.16 7.29
N GLU A 255 -23.96 -14.49 6.10
CA GLU A 255 -22.53 -14.54 5.78
C GLU A 255 -22.26 -13.72 4.52
N PRO A 256 -21.18 -12.97 4.46
CA PRO A 256 -20.82 -12.24 3.26
C PRO A 256 -20.37 -13.20 2.14
N GLY A 257 -20.61 -12.80 0.90
CA GLY A 257 -20.28 -13.61 -0.26
C GLY A 257 -21.17 -13.33 -1.45
N VAL A 258 -21.02 -14.14 -2.50
CA VAL A 258 -21.85 -14.10 -3.69
C VAL A 258 -22.75 -15.32 -3.71
N TYR A 259 -24.02 -15.07 -3.88
CA TYR A 259 -25.09 -16.08 -3.87
C TYR A 259 -25.91 -15.98 -5.14
N TYR A 260 -26.32 -17.12 -5.68
CA TYR A 260 -27.14 -17.18 -6.90
C TYR A 260 -28.51 -17.68 -6.54
N PHE A 261 -29.54 -16.85 -6.76
CA PHE A 261 -30.92 -17.22 -6.51
C PHE A 261 -31.64 -17.53 -7.82
N TYR A 262 -32.48 -18.53 -7.81
CA TYR A 262 -33.31 -18.90 -8.95
C TYR A 262 -34.64 -19.51 -8.50
N ALA A 263 -35.64 -19.47 -9.38
CA ALA A 263 -36.92 -20.16 -9.18
C ALA A 263 -36.95 -21.48 -9.93
N SER A 264 -37.57 -22.51 -9.36
CA SER A 264 -37.77 -23.82 -10.00
C SER A 264 -39.09 -24.44 -9.64
N GLY A 265 -39.50 -25.46 -10.40
CA GLY A 265 -40.75 -26.15 -10.24
C GLY A 265 -41.64 -26.01 -11.46
N SER A 266 -42.95 -25.96 -11.24
CA SER A 266 -43.92 -25.76 -12.28
C SER A 266 -44.88 -24.64 -11.89
N TYR A 267 -45.24 -23.79 -12.85
CA TYR A 267 -46.34 -22.85 -12.72
C TYR A 267 -47.67 -23.61 -12.91
N ILE A 268 -48.63 -23.35 -12.05
CA ILE A 268 -49.96 -23.94 -12.14
C ILE A 268 -50.93 -22.83 -12.54
N ASP A 269 -51.54 -23.00 -13.71
CA ASP A 269 -52.68 -22.18 -14.11
C ASP A 269 -53.91 -22.66 -13.36
N GLU A 270 -54.44 -21.85 -12.43
CA GLU A 270 -55.57 -22.22 -11.59
C GLU A 270 -56.90 -22.32 -12.40
N GLU A 271 -56.97 -21.66 -13.57
CA GLU A 271 -58.16 -21.69 -14.42
C GLU A 271 -58.17 -22.93 -15.33
N GLU A 272 -57.00 -23.33 -15.85
CA GLU A 272 -56.88 -24.46 -16.79
C GLU A 272 -56.45 -25.76 -16.09
N GLU A 273 -56.10 -25.72 -14.81
CA GLU A 273 -55.52 -26.83 -14.03
C GLU A 273 -54.27 -27.45 -14.70
N GLU A 274 -53.57 -26.66 -15.52
CA GLU A 274 -52.38 -27.10 -16.24
C GLU A 274 -51.13 -26.80 -15.43
N GLU A 275 -50.25 -27.80 -15.31
CA GLU A 275 -48.94 -27.67 -14.65
C GLU A 275 -47.84 -27.54 -15.70
N THR A 276 -47.25 -26.35 -15.82
CA THR A 276 -46.24 -26.05 -16.82
C THR A 276 -44.87 -25.84 -16.17
N PRO A 277 -43.83 -26.62 -16.56
CA PRO A 277 -42.50 -26.48 -16.04
C PRO A 277 -41.94 -25.09 -16.25
N VAL A 278 -41.00 -24.69 -15.39
CA VAL A 278 -40.29 -23.41 -15.55
C VAL A 278 -38.82 -23.60 -15.85
N ILE A 279 -38.28 -22.68 -16.60
CA ILE A 279 -36.84 -22.50 -16.81
C ILE A 279 -36.38 -21.36 -15.88
N GLY A 280 -35.47 -21.70 -14.98
CA GLY A 280 -34.93 -20.74 -14.02
C GLY A 280 -33.97 -19.73 -14.68
N ASN A 281 -34.04 -18.50 -14.24
CA ASN A 281 -33.03 -17.48 -14.48
C ASN A 281 -32.40 -17.10 -13.14
N ILE A 282 -31.22 -16.47 -13.17
CA ILE A 282 -30.43 -16.18 -11.98
C ILE A 282 -30.53 -14.73 -11.59
N CYS A 283 -30.76 -14.52 -10.28
CA CYS A 283 -30.42 -13.25 -9.59
C CYS A 283 -29.14 -13.45 -8.80
N THR A 284 -28.08 -12.72 -9.14
CA THR A 284 -26.83 -12.70 -8.38
C THR A 284 -26.96 -11.73 -7.21
N VAL A 285 -26.72 -12.20 -5.99
CA VAL A 285 -26.79 -11.37 -4.78
C VAL A 285 -25.40 -11.29 -4.16
N THR A 286 -24.84 -10.09 -4.14
CA THR A 286 -23.60 -9.79 -3.40
C THR A 286 -23.95 -9.33 -1.99
N VAL A 287 -23.58 -10.13 -1.01
CA VAL A 287 -23.78 -9.82 0.41
C VAL A 287 -22.46 -9.25 0.96
N LYS A 288 -22.46 -7.94 1.24
CA LYS A 288 -21.31 -7.25 1.82
C LYS A 288 -21.22 -7.52 3.31
N ASP A 289 -20.02 -7.62 3.84
CA ASP A 289 -19.80 -7.69 5.27
C ASP A 289 -20.19 -6.37 5.96
N LEU A 290 -20.46 -6.45 7.26
CA LEU A 290 -20.55 -5.25 8.11
C LEU A 290 -19.16 -4.61 8.20
N PRO A 291 -19.07 -3.28 8.28
CA PRO A 291 -17.78 -2.62 8.47
C PRO A 291 -17.07 -3.14 9.72
N ALA A 292 -15.75 -3.25 9.65
CA ALA A 292 -14.94 -3.54 10.81
C ALA A 292 -14.97 -2.38 11.81
N ASP A 293 -14.65 -2.65 13.07
CA ASP A 293 -14.52 -1.63 14.12
C ASP A 293 -13.11 -1.03 14.10
N TYR A 294 -13.01 0.24 13.69
CA TYR A 294 -11.75 1.00 13.61
C TYR A 294 -11.43 1.81 14.86
N SER A 295 -12.21 1.68 15.94
CA SER A 295 -12.02 2.49 17.16
C SER A 295 -10.60 2.40 17.75
N LYS A 296 -9.97 1.22 17.69
CA LYS A 296 -8.58 1.03 18.12
C LYS A 296 -7.58 1.74 17.19
N VAL A 297 -7.81 1.69 15.88
CA VAL A 297 -6.97 2.40 14.89
C VAL A 297 -7.08 3.89 15.09
N ASP A 298 -8.29 4.42 15.28
CA ASP A 298 -8.53 5.84 15.49
C ASP A 298 -7.88 6.31 16.80
N ALA A 299 -7.95 5.49 17.86
CA ALA A 299 -7.25 5.76 19.11
C ALA A 299 -5.73 5.77 18.93
N ALA A 300 -5.16 4.82 18.18
CA ALA A 300 -3.73 4.77 17.88
C ALA A 300 -3.28 5.97 17.03
N VAL A 301 -4.03 6.33 15.99
CA VAL A 301 -3.75 7.51 15.15
C VAL A 301 -3.80 8.80 15.97
N ALA A 302 -4.70 8.90 16.95
CA ALA A 302 -4.78 10.05 17.84
C ALA A 302 -3.56 10.21 18.77
N THR A 303 -2.72 9.18 18.93
CA THR A 303 -1.46 9.26 19.69
C THR A 303 -0.29 9.81 18.87
N VAL A 304 -0.46 9.97 17.56
CA VAL A 304 0.57 10.53 16.69
C VAL A 304 0.85 11.99 17.11
N PRO A 305 2.12 12.36 17.40
CA PRO A 305 2.46 13.72 17.79
C PRO A 305 2.06 14.73 16.71
N ALA A 306 1.49 15.86 17.14
CA ALA A 306 1.07 16.93 16.22
C ALA A 306 2.27 17.59 15.51
N ASP A 307 3.42 17.66 16.18
CA ASP A 307 4.68 18.16 15.62
C ASP A 307 5.67 17.00 15.42
N LEU A 308 5.86 16.63 14.17
CA LEU A 308 6.81 15.61 13.75
C LEU A 308 8.18 16.18 13.36
N SER A 309 8.37 17.50 13.38
CA SER A 309 9.61 18.15 12.93
C SER A 309 10.81 17.87 13.83
N ILE A 310 10.55 17.52 15.10
CA ILE A 310 11.56 17.20 16.10
C ILE A 310 12.12 15.76 15.96
N TYR A 311 11.44 14.89 15.17
CA TYR A 311 11.87 13.50 14.98
C TYR A 311 12.69 13.33 13.71
N THR A 312 13.46 12.24 13.65
CA THR A 312 14.28 11.92 12.48
C THR A 312 13.40 11.64 11.27
N ASP A 313 13.85 12.04 10.09
CA ASP A 313 13.09 11.89 8.84
C ASP A 313 12.84 10.40 8.53
N GLU A 314 13.74 9.51 8.93
CA GLU A 314 13.61 8.06 8.78
C GLU A 314 12.48 7.50 9.64
N SER A 315 12.42 7.84 10.94
CA SER A 315 11.35 7.38 11.83
C SER A 315 9.98 7.95 11.44
N VAL A 316 9.92 9.19 10.98
CA VAL A 316 8.70 9.83 10.47
C VAL A 316 8.25 9.17 9.15
N ALA A 317 9.18 8.85 8.26
CA ALA A 317 8.86 8.14 7.01
C ALA A 317 8.29 6.73 7.28
N ALA A 318 8.85 6.01 8.26
CA ALA A 318 8.33 4.70 8.69
C ALA A 318 6.91 4.80 9.26
N LEU A 319 6.63 5.79 10.11
CA LEU A 319 5.28 6.06 10.62
C LEU A 319 4.30 6.36 9.49
N ASN A 320 4.66 7.23 8.56
CA ASN A 320 3.82 7.58 7.42
C ASN A 320 3.53 6.39 6.50
N ALA A 321 4.48 5.48 6.32
CA ALA A 321 4.28 4.25 5.56
C ALA A 321 3.21 3.37 6.22
N VAL A 322 3.27 3.17 7.53
CA VAL A 322 2.27 2.42 8.30
C VAL A 322 0.89 3.07 8.21
N LEU A 323 0.79 4.39 8.37
CA LEU A 323 -0.48 5.11 8.28
C LEU A 323 -1.12 4.97 6.88
N LYS A 324 -0.32 4.92 5.83
CA LYS A 324 -0.79 4.76 4.45
C LYS A 324 -1.34 3.36 4.17
N GLU A 325 -0.85 2.34 4.87
CA GLU A 325 -1.30 0.95 4.69
C GLU A 325 -2.66 0.67 5.35
N VAL A 326 -3.18 1.59 6.15
CA VAL A 326 -4.48 1.43 6.81
C VAL A 326 -5.60 1.45 5.77
N ASP A 327 -6.12 0.28 5.47
CA ASP A 327 -7.31 0.10 4.62
C ASP A 327 -8.56 0.29 5.48
N ARG A 328 -9.41 1.24 5.12
CA ARG A 328 -10.65 1.61 5.84
C ARG A 328 -11.91 0.91 5.29
N ASP A 329 -11.78 0.08 4.26
CA ASP A 329 -12.90 -0.57 3.58
C ASP A 329 -13.06 -2.05 3.97
N LEU A 330 -12.36 -2.50 5.02
CA LEU A 330 -12.41 -3.88 5.49
C LEU A 330 -13.71 -4.19 6.23
N GLY A 331 -14.20 -5.42 6.05
CA GLY A 331 -15.35 -5.94 6.74
C GLY A 331 -15.02 -6.52 8.12
N ARG A 332 -16.08 -6.88 8.87
CA ARG A 332 -15.95 -7.44 10.23
C ARG A 332 -15.13 -8.73 10.25
N GLN A 333 -15.13 -9.52 9.17
CA GLN A 333 -14.32 -10.73 9.08
C GLN A 333 -12.82 -10.43 9.15
N ASP A 334 -12.42 -9.23 8.73
CA ASP A 334 -11.03 -8.76 8.75
C ASP A 334 -10.65 -8.01 10.03
N GLN A 335 -11.49 -8.10 11.10
CA GLN A 335 -11.25 -7.35 12.35
C GLN A 335 -9.85 -7.59 12.91
N ALA A 336 -9.32 -8.81 12.82
CA ALA A 336 -7.97 -9.10 13.28
C ALA A 336 -6.89 -8.31 12.50
N LYS A 337 -7.10 -8.07 11.19
CA LYS A 337 -6.22 -7.24 10.37
C LYS A 337 -6.35 -5.77 10.74
N VAL A 338 -7.56 -5.30 11.02
CA VAL A 338 -7.80 -3.93 11.50
C VAL A 338 -7.15 -3.71 12.87
N ASP A 339 -7.26 -4.66 13.79
CA ASP A 339 -6.58 -4.59 15.09
C ASP A 339 -5.04 -4.55 14.92
N ALA A 340 -4.49 -5.32 13.97
CA ALA A 340 -3.07 -5.29 13.66
C ALA A 340 -2.58 -3.93 13.11
N TYR A 341 -3.42 -3.17 12.41
CA TYR A 341 -3.08 -1.80 12.02
C TYR A 341 -2.90 -0.89 13.24
N ALA A 342 -3.78 -1.02 14.25
CA ALA A 342 -3.65 -0.26 15.49
C ALA A 342 -2.33 -0.57 16.21
N ASP A 343 -1.97 -1.85 16.29
CA ASP A 343 -0.70 -2.29 16.88
C ASP A 343 0.50 -1.75 16.10
N ALA A 344 0.44 -1.79 14.77
CA ALA A 344 1.50 -1.27 13.91
C ALA A 344 1.68 0.26 14.05
N VAL A 345 0.58 1.02 14.12
CA VAL A 345 0.62 2.48 14.35
C VAL A 345 1.23 2.78 15.72
N ASN A 346 0.79 2.09 16.79
CA ASN A 346 1.34 2.27 18.13
C ASN A 346 2.83 1.93 18.17
N ALA A 347 3.27 0.86 17.52
CA ALA A 347 4.67 0.49 17.41
C ALA A 347 5.49 1.55 16.67
N ALA A 348 4.97 2.09 15.57
CA ALA A 348 5.63 3.12 14.79
C ALA A 348 5.74 4.46 15.56
N VAL A 349 4.71 4.82 16.34
CA VAL A 349 4.75 5.99 17.24
C VAL A 349 5.79 5.78 18.33
N ALA A 350 5.85 4.59 18.93
CA ALA A 350 6.84 4.27 19.96
C ALA A 350 8.29 4.22 19.41
N ALA A 351 8.45 3.98 18.12
CA ALA A 351 9.72 3.95 17.42
C ALA A 351 10.19 5.33 16.89
N LEU A 352 9.45 6.41 17.17
CA LEU A 352 9.85 7.74 16.78
C LEU A 352 11.13 8.16 17.53
N GLU A 353 12.17 8.50 16.78
CA GLU A 353 13.46 8.92 17.29
C GLU A 353 13.60 10.44 17.21
N VAL A 354 13.88 11.09 18.35
CA VAL A 354 14.12 12.54 18.39
C VAL A 354 15.45 12.85 17.72
N LYS A 355 15.49 13.88 16.88
CA LYS A 355 16.71 14.38 16.22
C LYS A 355 17.75 14.77 17.26
N LYS A 356 19.01 14.53 16.95
CA LYS A 356 20.11 15.06 17.75
C LYS A 356 20.14 16.58 17.67
N ALA A 357 20.63 17.21 18.73
CA ALA A 357 20.90 18.66 18.74
C ALA A 357 21.93 19.07 17.67
N ASP A 358 21.85 20.31 17.23
CA ASP A 358 22.85 20.92 16.34
C ASP A 358 24.04 21.44 17.13
N TYR A 359 25.19 20.78 16.99
CA TYR A 359 26.45 21.15 17.64
C TYR A 359 27.33 22.08 16.82
N SER A 360 26.86 22.61 15.70
CA SER A 360 27.66 23.44 14.80
C SER A 360 28.30 24.66 15.50
N LYS A 361 27.57 25.31 16.43
CA LYS A 361 28.07 26.42 17.24
C LYS A 361 29.14 25.95 18.22
N VAL A 362 28.98 24.80 18.85
CA VAL A 362 29.96 24.20 19.78
C VAL A 362 31.25 23.86 19.01
N ASP A 363 31.08 23.21 17.84
CA ASP A 363 32.24 22.85 17.01
C ASP A 363 32.99 24.08 16.52
N ALA A 364 32.30 25.17 16.18
CA ALA A 364 32.88 26.43 15.83
C ALA A 364 33.63 27.06 17.03
N ALA A 365 33.05 27.02 18.24
CA ALA A 365 33.67 27.50 19.46
C ALA A 365 34.95 26.71 19.83
N ILE A 366 34.88 25.37 19.68
CA ILE A 366 36.04 24.49 19.88
C ILE A 366 37.14 24.79 18.85
N ALA A 367 36.79 25.02 17.60
CA ALA A 367 37.74 25.36 16.55
C ALA A 367 38.42 26.74 16.76
N ALA A 368 37.80 27.63 17.53
CA ALA A 368 38.37 28.94 17.90
C ALA A 368 39.35 28.86 19.06
N VAL A 369 39.47 27.72 19.74
CA VAL A 369 40.47 27.53 20.82
C VAL A 369 41.86 27.64 20.25
N PRO A 370 42.78 28.49 20.85
CA PRO A 370 44.16 28.61 20.41
C PRO A 370 44.87 27.26 20.41
N ALA A 371 45.65 26.99 19.37
CA ALA A 371 46.41 25.75 19.25
C ALA A 371 47.51 25.60 20.30
N ASP A 372 48.09 26.72 20.76
CA ASP A 372 49.08 26.74 21.81
C ASP A 372 48.54 27.42 23.06
N LEU A 373 48.21 26.62 24.06
CA LEU A 373 47.73 27.09 25.36
C LEU A 373 48.85 27.34 26.36
N SER A 374 50.09 27.02 26.04
CA SER A 374 51.23 27.16 26.96
C SER A 374 51.54 28.60 27.33
N VAL A 375 51.15 29.56 26.50
CA VAL A 375 51.37 31.00 26.67
C VAL A 375 50.39 31.66 27.66
N TYR A 376 49.29 30.93 28.04
CA TYR A 376 48.27 31.44 28.94
C TYR A 376 48.47 30.93 30.39
N THR A 377 47.86 31.62 31.35
CA THR A 377 47.91 31.25 32.77
C THR A 377 47.14 29.88 32.96
N ASP A 378 47.69 29.09 33.91
CA ASP A 378 47.17 27.77 34.19
C ASP A 378 45.69 27.82 34.68
N GLU A 379 45.31 28.93 35.37
CA GLU A 379 43.97 29.19 35.85
C GLU A 379 42.98 29.45 34.71
N SER A 380 43.33 30.31 33.75
CA SER A 380 42.48 30.59 32.59
C SER A 380 42.33 29.35 31.65
N VAL A 381 43.41 28.58 31.48
CA VAL A 381 43.40 27.32 30.75
C VAL A 381 42.54 26.25 31.46
N ALA A 382 42.57 26.17 32.78
CA ALA A 382 41.75 25.24 33.56
C ALA A 382 40.24 25.54 33.36
N ALA A 383 39.85 26.84 33.41
CA ALA A 383 38.48 27.26 33.15
C ALA A 383 37.98 26.87 31.74
N LEU A 384 38.85 27.04 30.72
CA LEU A 384 38.55 26.61 29.35
C LEU A 384 38.39 25.09 29.28
N ASN A 385 39.27 24.32 29.89
CA ASN A 385 39.20 22.86 29.91
C ASN A 385 37.91 22.35 30.62
N GLU A 386 37.47 23.04 31.68
CA GLU A 386 36.22 22.75 32.34
C GLU A 386 35.01 22.99 31.41
N ALA A 387 34.99 24.11 30.68
CA ALA A 387 33.96 24.41 29.70
C ALA A 387 33.87 23.34 28.59
N LEU A 388 35.05 22.91 28.10
CA LEU A 388 35.15 21.85 27.08
C LEU A 388 34.69 20.49 27.62
N ALA A 389 35.02 20.14 28.84
CA ALA A 389 34.66 18.86 29.50
C ALA A 389 33.17 18.75 29.80
N ASN A 390 32.48 19.86 29.97
CA ASN A 390 31.04 19.90 30.25
C ASN A 390 30.18 19.66 29.03
N VAL A 391 30.74 19.57 27.82
CA VAL A 391 29.99 19.34 26.58
C VAL A 391 29.47 17.90 26.52
N ASP A 392 28.14 17.69 26.71
CA ASP A 392 27.48 16.43 26.44
C ASP A 392 27.04 16.38 24.97
N ARG A 393 27.52 15.38 24.22
CA ARG A 393 27.22 15.16 22.80
C ARG A 393 26.03 14.27 22.55
N ASN A 394 25.26 13.88 23.59
CA ASN A 394 24.12 12.97 23.48
C ASN A 394 22.76 13.69 23.55
N LEU A 395 22.77 15.01 23.64
CA LEU A 395 21.55 15.80 23.73
C LEU A 395 20.78 15.81 22.42
N THR A 396 19.48 16.03 22.54
CA THR A 396 18.54 16.07 21.44
C THR A 396 18.16 17.52 21.07
N VAL A 397 17.43 17.69 19.96
CA VAL A 397 16.94 19.01 19.55
C VAL A 397 16.08 19.69 20.63
N LEU A 398 15.50 18.92 21.55
CA LEU A 398 14.74 19.46 22.69
C LEU A 398 15.63 20.18 23.70
N ASP A 399 16.93 19.88 23.70
CA ASP A 399 17.93 20.45 24.60
C ASP A 399 18.84 21.47 23.88
N GLN A 400 18.39 21.99 22.70
CA GLN A 400 19.22 22.87 21.86
C GLN A 400 19.72 24.09 22.60
N ASP A 401 18.93 24.69 23.49
CA ASP A 401 19.33 25.83 24.33
C ASP A 401 20.50 25.47 25.22
N THR A 402 20.55 24.25 25.74
CA THR A 402 21.71 23.77 26.56
C THR A 402 22.94 23.60 25.69
N VAL A 403 22.78 23.08 24.46
CA VAL A 403 23.91 22.96 23.51
C VAL A 403 24.43 24.33 23.11
N ASP A 404 23.57 25.30 22.86
CA ASP A 404 23.95 26.68 22.55
C ASP A 404 24.71 27.32 23.73
N ALA A 405 24.29 27.06 24.98
CA ALA A 405 24.97 27.53 26.17
C ALA A 405 26.38 26.93 26.32
N TYR A 406 26.65 25.70 25.88
CA TYR A 406 28.03 25.18 25.82
C TYR A 406 28.92 26.02 24.90
N ALA A 407 28.42 26.39 23.72
CA ALA A 407 29.16 27.22 22.79
C ALA A 407 29.47 28.62 23.38
N GLU A 408 28.50 29.22 24.08
CA GLU A 408 28.70 30.51 24.76
C GLU A 408 29.72 30.38 25.88
N ALA A 409 29.67 29.31 26.70
CA ALA A 409 30.61 29.06 27.78
C ALA A 409 32.08 28.91 27.25
N ILE A 410 32.24 28.13 26.16
CA ILE A 410 33.58 27.96 25.52
C ILE A 410 34.06 29.29 24.97
N ASN A 411 33.23 30.04 24.25
CA ASN A 411 33.60 31.34 23.71
C ASN A 411 33.99 32.34 24.81
N ALA A 412 33.24 32.35 25.91
CA ALA A 412 33.56 33.19 27.09
C ALA A 412 34.88 32.78 27.71
N ALA A 413 35.15 31.47 27.85
CA ALA A 413 36.41 30.96 28.39
C ALA A 413 37.62 31.28 27.47
N VAL A 414 37.41 31.17 26.14
CA VAL A 414 38.44 31.59 25.16
C VAL A 414 38.72 33.09 25.26
N ALA A 415 37.69 33.93 25.39
CA ALA A 415 37.82 35.37 25.56
C ALA A 415 38.50 35.77 26.89
N ALA A 416 38.33 34.91 27.91
CA ALA A 416 38.94 35.13 29.24
C ALA A 416 40.37 34.56 29.39
N LEU A 417 40.97 34.05 28.30
CA LEU A 417 42.35 33.56 28.34
C LEU A 417 43.32 34.70 28.65
N GLU A 418 44.06 34.59 29.76
CA GLU A 418 45.05 35.52 30.20
C GLU A 418 46.43 35.01 29.84
N THR A 419 47.24 35.85 29.17
CA THR A 419 48.61 35.48 28.86
C THR A 419 49.52 35.50 30.12
N LYS A 420 50.33 34.46 30.24
CA LYS A 420 51.41 34.47 31.30
C LYS A 420 52.23 35.72 31.18
N ALA A 421 52.47 36.35 32.31
CA ALA A 421 53.50 37.45 32.35
C ALA A 421 54.83 36.93 31.77
N PRO A 422 55.51 37.67 30.91
CA PRO A 422 56.74 37.18 30.33
C PRO A 422 57.71 36.82 31.47
N GLU A 423 58.16 35.56 31.52
CA GLU A 423 59.15 35.12 32.51
C GLU A 423 60.36 35.96 32.36
N GLY A 424 60.63 36.82 33.39
CA GLY A 424 61.93 37.23 33.81
C GLY A 424 62.76 38.05 32.84
N LYS A 425 62.23 39.11 32.24
CA LYS A 425 63.13 40.29 32.06
C LYS A 425 62.93 41.18 33.27
N SER A 426 63.66 40.87 34.34
CA SER A 426 63.84 41.82 35.48
C SER A 426 64.41 43.07 34.94
N PHE A 427 63.69 44.15 34.91
CA PHE A 427 64.22 45.46 34.60
C PHE A 427 64.75 46.04 35.88
N TYR A 428 66.11 46.19 35.95
CA TYR A 428 66.79 46.72 37.10
C TYR A 428 67.02 48.20 36.90
N ILE A 429 66.72 49.00 37.90
CA ILE A 429 67.17 50.34 38.01
C ILE A 429 68.28 50.40 39.09
N VAL A 430 69.25 51.27 38.87
CA VAL A 430 70.32 51.53 39.85
C VAL A 430 69.85 52.60 40.82
N LYS A 431 69.78 52.22 42.10
CA LYS A 431 69.45 53.12 43.18
C LYS A 431 70.75 53.34 44.02
N ASN A 432 70.85 54.49 44.73
CA ASN A 432 71.92 54.78 45.66
C ASN A 432 73.29 54.67 44.99
N PHE A 433 73.45 55.31 43.84
CA PHE A 433 74.69 55.32 43.09
C PHE A 433 75.74 56.22 43.78
N LYS A 434 76.87 55.65 44.13
CA LYS A 434 77.99 56.37 44.74
C LYS A 434 79.25 56.03 43.96
N ILE A 435 79.94 57.08 43.49
CA ILE A 435 81.24 56.94 42.83
C ILE A 435 82.28 57.50 43.76
N SER A 436 83.29 56.72 43.99
CA SER A 436 84.47 57.22 44.64
C SER A 436 85.69 56.97 43.74
N LEU A 437 86.45 57.98 43.58
CA LEU A 437 87.67 57.95 42.80
C LEU A 437 88.87 58.03 43.74
N LYS A 438 89.69 57.02 43.78
CA LYS A 438 90.97 57.01 44.49
C LYS A 438 92.09 57.06 43.47
N VAL A 439 92.94 58.08 43.61
CA VAL A 439 94.10 58.25 42.75
C VAL A 439 95.34 57.99 43.57
N ASN A 440 96.18 57.03 43.20
CA ASN A 440 97.53 56.85 43.77
C ASN A 440 98.55 57.32 42.73
N ALA A 441 98.99 58.52 42.96
CA ALA A 441 99.93 59.18 42.03
C ALA A 441 101.29 58.48 41.94
N ASP A 442 101.69 57.83 43.02
CA ASP A 442 103.03 57.22 43.08
C ASP A 442 103.07 55.89 42.31
N GLU A 443 101.94 55.20 42.20
CA GLU A 443 101.84 53.97 41.45
C GLU A 443 101.22 54.14 40.04
N GLY A 444 100.82 55.37 39.67
CA GLY A 444 100.17 55.64 38.41
C GLY A 444 98.83 54.92 38.26
N LYS A 445 98.13 54.65 39.34
CA LYS A 445 96.89 53.93 39.40
C LYS A 445 95.71 54.82 39.79
N MET A 446 94.66 54.72 39.11
CA MET A 446 93.37 55.32 39.44
C MET A 446 92.34 54.20 39.66
N VAL A 447 91.69 54.18 40.80
CA VAL A 447 90.67 53.22 41.14
C VAL A 447 89.37 53.97 41.21
N LEU A 448 88.50 53.57 40.36
CA LEU A 448 87.06 53.98 40.32
C LEU A 448 86.23 52.94 41.00
N ASP A 449 85.74 53.23 42.19
CA ASP A 449 84.82 52.40 42.92
C ASP A 449 83.43 52.96 42.69
N ILE A 450 82.54 52.10 42.15
CA ILE A 450 81.15 52.42 41.92
C ILE A 450 80.29 51.47 42.76
N ASP A 451 79.74 52.01 43.83
CA ASP A 451 78.78 51.32 44.65
C ASP A 451 77.37 51.68 44.16
N PHE A 452 76.50 50.65 43.92
CA PHE A 452 75.13 50.89 43.58
C PHE A 452 74.25 49.74 44.13
N VAL A 453 72.93 49.99 44.29
CA VAL A 453 71.96 48.99 44.61
C VAL A 453 71.14 48.71 43.34
N ARG A 454 71.24 47.49 42.90
CA ARG A 454 70.42 47.03 41.82
C ARG A 454 68.99 46.69 42.38
N HIS A 455 68.00 47.44 41.94
CA HIS A 455 66.59 47.26 42.34
C HIS A 455 65.77 46.69 41.19
N ASP A 456 65.13 45.58 41.42
CA ASP A 456 64.20 44.98 40.45
C ASP A 456 62.88 45.74 40.51
N ILE A 457 62.54 46.50 39.49
CA ILE A 457 61.23 47.21 39.41
C ILE A 457 60.04 46.30 39.17
N CYS A 458 60.30 45.05 38.83
CA CYS A 458 59.23 44.04 38.69
C CYS A 458 58.93 43.30 40.00
N GLY A 459 59.75 43.55 41.07
CA GLY A 459 59.50 42.96 42.38
C GLY A 459 59.84 41.47 42.53
N ASN A 460 60.49 40.88 41.50
CA ASN A 460 60.77 39.44 41.47
C ASN A 460 62.04 39.05 42.23
N ALA A 461 62.86 39.99 42.58
CA ALA A 461 64.10 39.75 43.34
C ALA A 461 64.36 40.85 44.36
N PRO A 462 64.99 40.55 45.54
CA PRO A 462 65.34 41.52 46.53
C PRO A 462 66.43 42.45 46.02
N ASP A 463 66.45 43.68 46.53
CA ASP A 463 67.51 44.67 46.25
C ASP A 463 68.90 44.09 46.56
N LYS A 464 69.82 44.18 45.62
CA LYS A 464 71.21 43.68 45.77
C LYS A 464 72.21 44.79 45.64
N ALA A 465 73.00 44.98 46.69
CA ALA A 465 74.14 45.86 46.65
C ALA A 465 75.22 45.25 45.75
N GLU A 466 75.64 45.99 44.80
CA GLU A 466 76.73 45.61 43.89
C GLU A 466 77.79 46.70 43.86
N ASN A 467 79.06 46.28 43.72
CA ASN A 467 80.21 47.16 43.59
C ASN A 467 80.92 46.82 42.29
N ILE A 468 81.24 47.86 41.54
CA ILE A 468 82.14 47.75 40.38
C ILE A 468 83.41 48.49 40.70
N ASN A 469 84.44 47.73 40.79
CA ASN A 469 85.79 48.30 41.00
C ASN A 469 86.56 48.22 39.69
N LEU A 470 86.87 49.39 39.15
CA LEU A 470 87.63 49.52 37.92
C LEU A 470 88.98 50.13 38.26
N THR A 471 90.03 49.35 38.12
CA THR A 471 91.42 49.85 38.31
C THR A 471 92.01 50.19 36.94
N LEU A 472 92.31 51.45 36.72
CA LEU A 472 92.94 51.89 35.51
C LEU A 472 94.41 52.23 35.81
N THR A 473 95.31 51.56 35.12
CA THR A 473 96.75 51.92 35.20
C THR A 473 97.08 52.89 34.06
N VAL A 474 97.40 54.10 34.40
CA VAL A 474 97.63 55.15 33.40
C VAL A 474 99.07 55.62 33.52
N THR A 475 99.90 55.12 32.66
CA THR A 475 101.35 55.39 32.69
C THR A 475 101.79 56.88 32.53
N TRP A 476 100.89 57.66 31.96
CA TRP A 476 101.19 59.12 31.84
C TRP A 476 100.52 59.96 32.95
N LEU A 477 99.59 59.38 33.68
CA LEU A 477 98.86 60.09 34.73
C LEU A 477 99.77 60.51 35.88
N SER A 478 100.78 59.71 36.16
CA SER A 478 101.81 60.04 37.13
C SER A 478 102.63 61.32 36.74
N CYS A 479 102.89 61.51 35.47
CA CYS A 479 103.52 62.67 34.94
C CYS A 479 102.65 63.93 34.98
N VAL A 480 101.38 63.79 34.63
CA VAL A 480 100.39 64.90 34.63
C VAL A 480 100.00 65.28 36.05
N LEU A 481 99.88 64.36 36.96
CA LEU A 481 99.57 64.62 38.37
C LEU A 481 100.79 65.24 39.11
N ARG A 482 102.01 64.84 38.82
CA ARG A 482 103.18 65.44 39.28
C ARG A 482 103.33 66.85 38.72
N PHE A 483 102.97 67.04 37.46
CA PHE A 483 102.91 68.34 36.85
C PHE A 483 101.90 69.27 37.54
N LEU A 484 100.65 68.74 37.73
CA LEU A 484 99.71 69.56 38.48
C LEU A 484 100.02 69.80 39.94
N GLN A 485 100.63 68.81 40.60
CA GLN A 485 101.24 69.11 42.00
C GLN A 485 102.27 70.12 42.01
N SER A 486 103.13 70.25 40.97
CA SER A 486 104.17 71.30 40.89
C SER A 486 103.64 72.69 40.54
N VAL A 487 102.42 72.72 39.91
CA VAL A 487 101.71 73.95 39.53
C VAL A 487 100.73 74.44 40.60
N ILE A 488 100.15 73.54 41.42
CA ILE A 488 99.23 73.94 42.49
C ILE A 488 99.86 73.99 43.86
N GLY A 489 100.99 73.41 44.01
CA GLY A 489 101.73 73.33 45.29
C GLY A 489 102.91 74.29 45.41
N GLY A 490 102.87 75.40 44.65
CA GLY A 490 103.78 76.52 44.81
C GLY A 490 103.09 77.70 45.45
#